data_d0c7e6af862f452a80f05defec7b056f
#
_entry.id   d0c7e6af862f452a80f05defec7b056f
#
_cell.length_a   1.000
_cell.length_b   1.000
_cell.length_c   1.000
_cell.angle_alpha   90.00
_cell.angle_beta   90.00
_cell.angle_gamma   90.00
#
_symmetry.space_group_name_H-M   'P 1'
#
loop_
_entity.id
_entity.type
_entity.pdbx_description
1 polymer ?
#
loop_
_entity_poly.entity_id
_entity_poly.type
_entity_poly.pdbx_seq_one_letter_code
_entity_poly.pdbx_strand_id
1 'polypeptide(L)'
;MPISNRQLEERKMRQTRILDGALDVFKSKGLDGATMDEIASVAGFGKGTLYYYFESKEEVFSAILQQGWHDIWESLEPIIALDDSPRKIFVKVLIKIAENAQNRPGLFEFLFNVPKTIKLDDQPWKAYQHRLYSVLQGLLEDGIRVGEFPKVDPKLMFKALGGLFMGLV
;
A
#
# COMPACT_ATOMS: atom_id res chain seq x y z
N MET A 1 28.98 17.00 -6.80
CA MET A 1 29.42 15.63 -7.16
C MET A 1 28.18 14.74 -7.23
N PRO A 2 28.03 13.89 -8.23
CA PRO A 2 26.91 12.96 -8.26
C PRO A 2 27.01 11.97 -7.10
N ILE A 3 25.88 11.70 -6.44
CA ILE A 3 25.76 10.74 -5.34
C ILE A 3 26.07 9.35 -5.92
N SER A 4 26.92 8.56 -5.26
CA SER A 4 27.25 7.21 -5.72
C SER A 4 26.05 6.25 -5.52
N ASN A 5 25.96 5.19 -6.35
CA ASN A 5 24.91 4.17 -6.21
C ASN A 5 24.87 3.59 -4.79
N ARG A 6 26.02 3.35 -4.18
CA ARG A 6 26.10 2.88 -2.78
C ARG A 6 25.47 3.84 -1.78
N GLN A 7 25.72 5.15 -1.95
CA GLN A 7 25.10 6.17 -1.07
C GLN A 7 23.57 6.24 -1.24
N LEU A 8 23.07 6.02 -2.47
CA LEU A 8 21.64 5.94 -2.73
C LEU A 8 21.02 4.71 -2.08
N GLU A 9 21.66 3.56 -2.15
CA GLU A 9 21.21 2.32 -1.49
C GLU A 9 21.21 2.46 0.03
N GLU A 10 22.27 3.00 0.62
CA GLU A 10 22.35 3.26 2.06
C GLU A 10 21.25 4.24 2.51
N ARG A 11 20.96 5.27 1.72
CA ARG A 11 19.87 6.21 1.99
C ARG A 11 18.52 5.53 1.97
N LYS A 12 18.26 4.69 0.95
CA LYS A 12 17.01 3.92 0.85
C LYS A 12 16.84 2.96 2.03
N MET A 13 17.88 2.22 2.40
CA MET A 13 17.82 1.32 3.55
C MET A 13 17.50 2.05 4.85
N ARG A 14 18.09 3.22 5.09
CA ARG A 14 17.78 4.04 6.28
C ARG A 14 16.35 4.53 6.25
N GLN A 15 15.87 5.00 5.11
CA GLN A 15 14.49 5.44 4.94
C GLN A 15 13.50 4.30 5.22
N THR A 16 13.74 3.10 4.66
CA THR A 16 12.91 1.91 4.92
C THR A 16 12.86 1.58 6.41
N ARG A 17 14.01 1.58 7.12
CA ARG A 17 14.04 1.33 8.57
C ARG A 17 13.26 2.38 9.37
N ILE A 18 13.30 3.65 8.95
CA ILE A 18 12.49 4.70 9.58
C ILE A 18 11.00 4.41 9.37
N LEU A 19 10.59 4.06 8.14
CA LEU A 19 9.19 3.77 7.83
C LEU A 19 8.68 2.52 8.57
N ASP A 20 9.48 1.47 8.70
CA ASP A 20 9.13 0.27 9.46
C ASP A 20 8.95 0.59 10.96
N GLY A 21 9.88 1.32 11.58
CA GLY A 21 9.74 1.75 12.98
C GLY A 21 8.56 2.70 13.19
N ALA A 22 8.29 3.59 12.24
CA ALA A 22 7.14 4.47 12.30
C ALA A 22 5.81 3.72 12.17
N LEU A 23 5.75 2.69 11.32
CA LEU A 23 4.57 1.84 11.19
C LEU A 23 4.20 1.20 12.53
N ASP A 24 5.17 0.69 13.29
CA ASP A 24 4.95 0.11 14.62
C ASP A 24 4.40 1.15 15.62
N VAL A 25 4.95 2.37 15.60
CA VAL A 25 4.48 3.47 16.45
C VAL A 25 3.04 3.86 16.07
N PHE A 26 2.76 4.06 14.78
CA PHE A 26 1.42 4.43 14.31
C PHE A 26 0.36 3.35 14.58
N LYS A 27 0.72 2.08 14.45
CA LYS A 27 -0.19 0.97 14.79
C LYS A 27 -0.54 0.95 16.28
N SER A 28 0.41 1.28 17.15
CA SER A 28 0.19 1.24 18.60
C SER A 28 -0.51 2.47 19.15
N LYS A 29 -0.29 3.66 18.57
CA LYS A 29 -0.72 4.96 19.13
C LYS A 29 -1.57 5.81 18.19
N GLY A 30 -1.74 5.39 16.96
CA GLY A 30 -2.32 6.23 15.90
C GLY A 30 -1.42 7.40 15.51
N LEU A 31 -1.86 8.16 14.51
CA LEU A 31 -1.11 9.35 14.04
C LEU A 31 -1.05 10.44 15.13
N ASP A 32 -2.17 10.70 15.80
CA ASP A 32 -2.26 11.78 16.78
C ASP A 32 -1.39 11.52 18.02
N GLY A 33 -1.36 10.26 18.49
CA GLY A 33 -0.59 9.86 19.67
C GLY A 33 0.91 9.60 19.42
N ALA A 34 1.33 9.52 18.17
CA ALA A 34 2.73 9.31 17.79
C ALA A 34 3.55 10.60 17.87
N THR A 35 4.83 10.46 18.19
CA THR A 35 5.80 11.59 18.18
C THR A 35 7.02 11.23 17.30
N MET A 36 7.67 12.25 16.73
CA MET A 36 8.90 12.07 15.96
C MET A 36 10.03 11.45 16.81
N ASP A 37 10.08 11.76 18.10
CA ASP A 37 11.11 11.21 19.00
C ASP A 37 10.93 9.70 19.22
N GLU A 38 9.69 9.24 19.36
CA GLU A 38 9.39 7.81 19.47
C GLU A 38 9.69 7.06 18.18
N ILE A 39 9.32 7.64 17.03
CA ILE A 39 9.64 7.07 15.71
C ILE A 39 11.16 6.94 15.56
N ALA A 40 11.93 7.96 15.88
CA ALA A 40 13.39 7.92 15.83
C ALA A 40 13.96 6.82 16.73
N SER A 41 13.45 6.72 17.96
CA SER A 41 13.87 5.72 18.96
C SER A 41 13.58 4.30 18.47
N VAL A 42 12.37 4.00 18.00
CA VAL A 42 11.97 2.67 17.52
C VAL A 42 12.74 2.31 16.25
N ALA A 43 12.96 3.24 15.34
CA ALA A 43 13.76 3.03 14.14
C ALA A 43 15.28 2.86 14.41
N GLY A 44 15.74 3.14 15.64
CA GLY A 44 17.14 3.06 16.03
C GLY A 44 18.01 4.19 15.45
N PHE A 45 17.43 5.39 15.30
CA PHE A 45 18.11 6.58 14.83
C PHE A 45 18.02 7.75 15.83
N GLY A 46 18.98 8.66 15.74
CA GLY A 46 18.89 9.94 16.46
C GLY A 46 17.84 10.86 15.82
N LYS A 47 17.24 11.73 16.62
CA LYS A 47 16.25 12.74 16.22
C LYS A 47 16.69 13.55 14.99
N GLY A 48 17.96 14.02 14.98
CA GLY A 48 18.50 14.79 13.83
C GLY A 48 18.50 13.98 12.51
N THR A 49 18.74 12.66 12.59
CA THR A 49 18.66 11.79 11.42
C THR A 49 17.23 11.70 10.91
N LEU A 50 16.23 11.56 11.79
CA LEU A 50 14.84 11.49 11.38
C LEU A 50 14.40 12.80 10.70
N TYR A 51 14.70 13.96 11.29
CA TYR A 51 14.38 15.27 10.71
C TYR A 51 15.15 15.58 9.41
N TYR A 52 16.24 14.90 9.13
CA TYR A 52 16.90 14.98 7.83
C TYR A 52 16.08 14.30 6.72
N TYR A 53 15.30 13.27 7.04
CA TYR A 53 14.48 12.54 6.07
C TYR A 53 13.05 13.04 5.98
N PHE A 54 12.46 13.47 7.09
CA PHE A 54 11.05 13.85 7.21
C PHE A 54 10.86 15.04 8.13
N GLU A 55 10.09 16.01 7.68
CA GLU A 55 9.84 17.23 8.45
C GLU A 55 8.81 17.04 9.57
N SER A 56 7.87 16.08 9.39
CA SER A 56 6.77 15.81 10.31
C SER A 56 6.35 14.34 10.34
N LYS A 57 5.60 13.94 11.35
CA LYS A 57 5.01 12.60 11.45
C LYS A 57 3.97 12.35 10.37
N GLU A 58 3.28 13.39 9.92
CA GLU A 58 2.33 13.36 8.83
C GLU A 58 3.03 13.01 7.49
N GLU A 59 4.22 13.56 7.27
CA GLU A 59 5.04 13.22 6.11
C GLU A 59 5.51 11.77 6.18
N VAL A 60 5.96 11.29 7.35
CA VAL A 60 6.32 9.87 7.56
C VAL A 60 5.11 8.96 7.28
N PHE A 61 3.93 9.32 7.79
CA PHE A 61 2.69 8.59 7.57
C PHE A 61 2.35 8.48 6.07
N SER A 62 2.40 9.62 5.37
CA SER A 62 2.19 9.68 3.92
C SER A 62 3.21 8.85 3.14
N ALA A 63 4.48 8.85 3.57
CA ALA A 63 5.53 8.07 2.95
C ALA A 63 5.31 6.55 3.09
N ILE A 64 4.79 6.09 4.25
CA ILE A 64 4.41 4.68 4.44
C ILE A 64 3.29 4.30 3.46
N LEU A 65 2.26 5.13 3.33
CA LEU A 65 1.16 4.90 2.38
C LEU A 65 1.68 4.87 0.94
N GLN A 66 2.52 5.84 0.57
CA GLN A 66 3.08 5.95 -0.77
C GLN A 66 3.92 4.72 -1.13
N GLN A 67 4.84 4.32 -0.27
CA GLN A 67 5.70 3.16 -0.50
C GLN A 67 4.90 1.86 -0.51
N GLY A 68 3.99 1.68 0.44
CA GLY A 68 3.20 0.46 0.54
C GLY A 68 2.27 0.25 -0.66
N TRP A 69 1.57 1.29 -1.13
CA TRP A 69 0.73 1.21 -2.33
C TRP A 69 1.55 1.03 -3.62
N HIS A 70 2.73 1.67 -3.70
CA HIS A 70 3.68 1.46 -4.79
C HIS A 70 4.15 0.01 -4.86
N ASP A 71 4.58 -0.58 -3.73
CA ASP A 71 5.06 -1.96 -3.66
C ASP A 71 3.97 -2.97 -4.06
N ILE A 72 2.73 -2.75 -3.59
CA ILE A 72 1.57 -3.54 -4.04
C ILE A 72 1.44 -3.43 -5.56
N TRP A 73 1.43 -2.22 -6.10
CA TRP A 73 1.27 -2.02 -7.54
C TRP A 73 2.39 -2.69 -8.35
N GLU A 74 3.66 -2.50 -7.98
CA GLU A 74 4.79 -3.13 -8.67
C GLU A 74 4.68 -4.66 -8.67
N SER A 75 4.17 -5.25 -7.59
CA SER A 75 3.98 -6.71 -7.52
C SER A 75 2.85 -7.23 -8.41
N LEU A 76 1.89 -6.39 -8.77
CA LEU A 76 0.73 -6.73 -9.58
C LEU A 76 0.92 -6.44 -11.08
N GLU A 77 1.70 -5.44 -11.42
CA GLU A 77 1.87 -4.97 -12.80
C GLU A 77 2.29 -6.09 -13.77
N PRO A 78 3.25 -6.99 -13.44
CA PRO A 78 3.60 -8.12 -14.30
C PRO A 78 2.46 -9.11 -14.52
N ILE A 79 1.58 -9.27 -13.53
CA ILE A 79 0.44 -10.19 -13.60
C ILE A 79 -0.67 -9.59 -14.48
N ILE A 80 -0.90 -8.29 -14.35
CA ILE A 80 -1.90 -7.56 -15.14
C ILE A 80 -1.51 -7.52 -16.62
N ALA A 81 -0.20 -7.48 -16.92
CA ALA A 81 0.33 -7.47 -18.27
C ALA A 81 0.33 -8.83 -18.98
N LEU A 82 -0.11 -9.92 -18.31
CA LEU A 82 -0.18 -11.25 -18.92
C LEU A 82 -1.22 -11.28 -20.06
N ASP A 83 -0.87 -11.98 -21.14
CA ASP A 83 -1.82 -12.34 -22.19
C ASP A 83 -2.59 -13.62 -21.78
N ASP A 84 -3.61 -13.41 -20.94
CA ASP A 84 -4.45 -14.51 -20.41
C ASP A 84 -5.92 -14.03 -20.27
N SER A 85 -6.84 -14.95 -19.97
CA SER A 85 -8.25 -14.58 -19.82
C SER A 85 -8.50 -13.67 -18.61
N PRO A 86 -9.50 -12.77 -18.68
CA PRO A 86 -9.84 -11.85 -17.60
C PRO A 86 -10.00 -12.52 -16.24
N ARG A 87 -10.66 -13.69 -16.20
CA ARG A 87 -10.85 -14.47 -14.98
C ARG A 87 -9.53 -14.94 -14.39
N LYS A 88 -8.62 -15.45 -15.24
CA LYS A 88 -7.33 -15.97 -14.76
C LYS A 88 -6.45 -14.83 -14.22
N ILE A 89 -6.40 -13.69 -14.91
CA ILE A 89 -5.67 -12.51 -14.45
C ILE A 89 -6.27 -12.05 -13.12
N PHE A 90 -7.59 -11.92 -13.04
CA PHE A 90 -8.30 -11.51 -11.83
C PHE A 90 -7.96 -12.39 -10.62
N VAL A 91 -8.02 -13.72 -10.78
CA VAL A 91 -7.67 -14.66 -9.71
C VAL A 91 -6.21 -14.54 -9.29
N LYS A 92 -5.27 -14.44 -10.26
CA LYS A 92 -3.85 -14.27 -9.98
C LYS A 92 -3.57 -12.96 -9.22
N VAL A 93 -4.27 -11.87 -9.57
CA VAL A 93 -4.17 -10.58 -8.86
C VAL A 93 -4.67 -10.72 -7.42
N LEU A 94 -5.82 -11.38 -7.19
CA LEU A 94 -6.32 -11.61 -5.83
C LEU A 94 -5.37 -12.46 -4.98
N ILE A 95 -4.81 -13.53 -5.57
CA ILE A 95 -3.80 -14.37 -4.89
C ILE A 95 -2.59 -13.52 -4.51
N LYS A 96 -2.10 -12.68 -5.41
CA LYS A 96 -0.94 -11.82 -5.14
C LYS A 96 -1.20 -10.78 -4.05
N ILE A 97 -2.40 -10.21 -4.02
CA ILE A 97 -2.83 -9.31 -2.93
C ILE A 97 -2.85 -10.07 -1.60
N ALA A 98 -3.38 -11.30 -1.58
CA ALA A 98 -3.38 -12.14 -0.37
C ALA A 98 -1.97 -12.50 0.09
N GLU A 99 -1.03 -12.81 -0.82
CA GLU A 99 0.38 -13.03 -0.48
C GLU A 99 1.01 -11.77 0.13
N ASN A 100 0.76 -10.59 -0.43
CA ASN A 100 1.25 -9.32 0.14
C ASN A 100 0.71 -9.10 1.55
N ALA A 101 -0.58 -9.41 1.79
CA ALA A 101 -1.20 -9.32 3.11
C ALA A 101 -0.56 -10.30 4.12
N GLN A 102 -0.27 -11.51 3.71
CA GLN A 102 0.38 -12.52 4.56
C GLN A 102 1.84 -12.19 4.88
N ASN A 103 2.57 -11.64 3.91
CA ASN A 103 3.99 -11.30 4.07
C ASN A 103 4.20 -10.10 4.99
N ARG A 104 3.32 -9.09 4.96
CA ARG A 104 3.40 -7.87 5.76
C ARG A 104 2.01 -7.47 6.30
N PRO A 105 1.41 -8.28 7.20
CA PRO A 105 0.01 -8.06 7.63
C PRO A 105 -0.19 -6.70 8.28
N GLY A 106 0.76 -6.23 9.08
CA GLY A 106 0.67 -4.92 9.71
C GLY A 106 0.70 -3.74 8.75
N LEU A 107 1.48 -3.81 7.68
CA LEU A 107 1.48 -2.79 6.62
C LEU A 107 0.17 -2.87 5.84
N PHE A 108 -0.27 -4.07 5.48
CA PHE A 108 -1.49 -4.26 4.71
C PHE A 108 -2.71 -3.68 5.45
N GLU A 109 -2.90 -4.02 6.71
CA GLU A 109 -3.93 -3.44 7.57
C GLU A 109 -3.85 -1.90 7.60
N PHE A 110 -2.65 -1.35 7.77
CA PHE A 110 -2.41 0.09 7.78
C PHE A 110 -2.84 0.77 6.48
N LEU A 111 -2.53 0.18 5.31
CA LEU A 111 -2.86 0.74 4.00
C LEU A 111 -4.37 0.79 3.75
N PHE A 112 -5.13 -0.18 4.25
CA PHE A 112 -6.56 -0.28 4.00
C PHE A 112 -7.42 0.37 5.09
N ASN A 113 -6.87 0.64 6.29
CA ASN A 113 -7.58 1.23 7.43
C ASN A 113 -7.19 2.68 7.72
N VAL A 114 -6.85 3.46 6.69
CA VAL A 114 -6.54 4.89 6.86
C VAL A 114 -7.77 5.62 7.43
N PRO A 115 -7.69 6.25 8.60
CA PRO A 115 -8.80 6.97 9.20
C PRO A 115 -9.26 8.12 8.29
N LYS A 116 -10.57 8.23 8.06
CA LYS A 116 -11.15 9.30 7.22
C LYS A 116 -10.96 10.71 7.82
N THR A 117 -10.63 10.79 9.10
CA THR A 117 -10.32 12.04 9.81
C THR A 117 -8.97 12.63 9.42
N ILE A 118 -8.07 11.81 8.89
CA ILE A 118 -6.77 12.27 8.41
C ILE A 118 -6.98 12.95 7.06
N LYS A 119 -6.97 14.27 7.07
CA LYS A 119 -7.02 15.09 5.85
C LYS A 119 -5.66 15.03 5.17
N LEU A 120 -5.47 14.03 4.34
CA LEU A 120 -4.36 13.91 3.41
C LEU A 120 -4.88 14.36 2.05
N ASP A 121 -4.95 15.67 1.82
CA ASP A 121 -5.37 16.21 0.54
C ASP A 121 -4.28 15.96 -0.50
N ASP A 122 -4.70 15.60 -1.72
CA ASP A 122 -3.86 15.45 -2.92
C ASP A 122 -2.66 14.49 -2.79
N GLN A 123 -2.88 13.31 -2.23
CA GLN A 123 -1.81 12.35 -1.95
C GLN A 123 -1.53 11.43 -3.16
N PRO A 124 -0.27 11.34 -3.63
CA PRO A 124 0.12 10.51 -4.78
C PRO A 124 -0.24 9.02 -4.63
N TRP A 125 -0.25 8.47 -3.41
CA TRP A 125 -0.60 7.08 -3.15
C TRP A 125 -2.05 6.73 -3.55
N LYS A 126 -2.98 7.69 -3.53
CA LYS A 126 -4.38 7.48 -3.97
C LYS A 126 -4.45 7.09 -5.45
N ALA A 127 -3.50 7.54 -6.27
CA ALA A 127 -3.44 7.15 -7.68
C ALA A 127 -3.21 5.64 -7.84
N TYR A 128 -2.33 5.03 -7.05
CA TYR A 128 -2.12 3.57 -7.05
C TYR A 128 -3.37 2.82 -6.60
N GLN A 129 -4.02 3.30 -5.53
CA GLN A 129 -5.26 2.71 -5.03
C GLN A 129 -6.37 2.75 -6.08
N HIS A 130 -6.60 3.92 -6.71
CA HIS A 130 -7.60 4.08 -7.76
C HIS A 130 -7.27 3.21 -8.98
N ARG A 131 -5.99 3.13 -9.37
CA ARG A 131 -5.54 2.29 -10.49
C ARG A 131 -5.83 0.82 -10.23
N LEU A 132 -5.53 0.32 -9.02
CA LEU A 132 -5.85 -1.05 -8.63
C LEU A 132 -7.37 -1.32 -8.73
N TYR A 133 -8.18 -0.43 -8.18
CA TYR A 133 -9.65 -0.59 -8.24
C TYR A 133 -10.17 -0.57 -9.67
N SER A 134 -9.67 0.31 -10.53
CA SER A 134 -10.06 0.38 -11.93
C SER A 134 -9.68 -0.88 -12.70
N VAL A 135 -8.49 -1.45 -12.45
CA VAL A 135 -8.04 -2.71 -13.08
C VAL A 135 -8.92 -3.88 -12.64
N LEU A 136 -9.18 -4.02 -11.35
CA LEU A 136 -10.03 -5.11 -10.83
C LEU A 136 -11.45 -5.01 -11.38
N GLN A 137 -12.02 -3.81 -11.43
CA GLN A 137 -13.34 -3.58 -12.02
C GLN A 137 -13.35 -3.91 -13.51
N GLY A 138 -12.36 -3.46 -14.27
CA GLY A 138 -12.24 -3.75 -15.70
C GLY A 138 -12.14 -5.26 -15.99
N LEU A 139 -11.34 -5.99 -15.22
CA LEU A 139 -11.22 -7.45 -15.34
C LEU A 139 -12.55 -8.18 -15.05
N LEU A 140 -13.33 -7.70 -14.07
CA LEU A 140 -14.67 -8.22 -13.80
C LEU A 140 -15.64 -7.95 -14.95
N GLU A 141 -15.67 -6.72 -15.48
CA GLU A 141 -16.53 -6.31 -16.59
C GLU A 141 -16.20 -7.10 -17.87
N ASP A 142 -14.90 -7.23 -18.17
CA ASP A 142 -14.44 -8.01 -19.32
C ASP A 142 -14.77 -9.50 -19.18
N GLY A 143 -14.56 -10.08 -18.00
CA GLY A 143 -14.89 -11.47 -17.72
C GLY A 143 -16.39 -11.77 -17.81
N ILE A 144 -17.26 -10.84 -17.39
CA ILE A 144 -18.71 -10.93 -17.57
C ILE A 144 -19.06 -10.88 -19.07
N ARG A 145 -18.44 -9.96 -19.79
CA ARG A 145 -18.67 -9.77 -21.24
C ARG A 145 -18.33 -11.00 -22.06
N VAL A 146 -17.24 -11.69 -21.73
CA VAL A 146 -16.80 -12.93 -22.43
C VAL A 146 -17.40 -14.21 -21.84
N GLY A 147 -18.26 -14.09 -20.80
CA GLY A 147 -18.97 -15.24 -20.21
C GLY A 147 -18.14 -16.06 -19.20
N GLU A 148 -16.99 -15.54 -18.74
CA GLU A 148 -16.15 -16.20 -17.72
C GLU A 148 -16.63 -15.94 -16.28
N PHE A 149 -17.41 -14.88 -16.09
CA PHE A 149 -18.11 -14.58 -14.84
C PHE A 149 -19.63 -14.55 -15.06
N PRO A 150 -20.42 -14.83 -14.01
CA PRO A 150 -21.88 -14.76 -14.12
C PRO A 150 -22.32 -13.31 -14.38
N LYS A 151 -23.49 -13.15 -15.03
CA LYS A 151 -24.11 -11.84 -15.27
C LYS A 151 -24.65 -11.25 -13.96
N VAL A 152 -23.79 -10.56 -13.24
CA VAL A 152 -24.09 -9.81 -12.01
C VAL A 152 -23.65 -8.36 -12.16
N ASP A 153 -24.18 -7.46 -11.34
CA ASP A 153 -23.68 -6.10 -11.30
C ASP A 153 -22.18 -6.10 -10.87
N PRO A 154 -21.25 -5.64 -11.71
CA PRO A 154 -19.83 -5.62 -11.40
C PRO A 154 -19.52 -4.81 -10.13
N LYS A 155 -20.26 -3.73 -9.88
CA LYS A 155 -20.08 -2.87 -8.70
C LYS A 155 -20.48 -3.60 -7.41
N LEU A 156 -21.59 -4.37 -7.47
CA LEU A 156 -22.04 -5.18 -6.33
C LEU A 156 -21.03 -6.30 -6.04
N MET A 157 -20.58 -7.00 -7.07
CA MET A 157 -19.59 -8.07 -6.95
C MET A 157 -18.27 -7.53 -6.37
N PHE A 158 -17.81 -6.37 -6.84
CA PHE A 158 -16.60 -5.73 -6.32
C PHE A 158 -16.72 -5.33 -4.85
N LYS A 159 -17.87 -4.75 -4.44
CA LYS A 159 -18.15 -4.42 -3.03
C LYS A 159 -18.19 -5.67 -2.15
N ALA A 160 -18.81 -6.76 -2.62
CA ALA A 160 -18.86 -8.02 -1.89
C ALA A 160 -17.47 -8.61 -1.68
N LEU A 161 -16.65 -8.66 -2.73
CA LEU A 161 -15.26 -9.14 -2.66
C LEU A 161 -14.41 -8.27 -1.74
N GLY A 162 -14.53 -6.95 -1.83
CA GLY A 162 -13.84 -6.02 -0.94
C GLY A 162 -14.23 -6.20 0.53
N GLY A 163 -15.53 -6.39 0.81
CA GLY A 163 -16.03 -6.67 2.15
C GLY A 163 -15.51 -8.00 2.72
N LEU A 164 -15.49 -9.06 1.92
CA LEU A 164 -14.92 -10.34 2.32
C LEU A 164 -13.42 -10.23 2.59
N PHE A 165 -12.69 -9.50 1.73
CA PHE A 165 -11.25 -9.32 1.87
C PHE A 165 -10.90 -8.56 3.16
N MET A 166 -11.62 -7.49 3.48
CA MET A 166 -11.44 -6.71 4.72
C MET A 166 -11.85 -7.47 5.97
N GLY A 167 -12.75 -8.45 5.86
CA GLY A 167 -13.16 -9.31 6.98
C GLY A 167 -12.22 -10.49 7.25
N LEU A 168 -11.25 -10.74 6.36
CA LEU A 168 -10.24 -11.80 6.49
C LEU A 168 -8.89 -11.29 7.01
N VAL A 169 -8.72 -9.97 7.12
CA VAL A 169 -7.54 -9.26 7.62
C VAL A 169 -7.85 -8.59 8.94
#